data_c389cfb6a8de63905a33b304b48e8123
#
_entry.id   c389cfb6a8de63905a33b304b48e8123
#
_cell.length_a   1.000
_cell.length_b   1.000
_cell.length_c   1.000
_cell.angle_alpha   90.00
_cell.angle_beta   90.00
_cell.angle_gamma   90.00
#
_symmetry.space_group_name_H-M   'P 1'
#
loop_
_entity.id
_entity.type
_entity.pdbx_description
1 polymer ?
#
loop_
_entity_poly.entity_id
_entity_poly.type
_entity_poly.pdbx_seq_one_letter_code
_entity_poly.pdbx_strand_id
1 'polypeptide(L)'
;MLDEPLGQLDRSLRERLVIELRTLFQELGTTVLAVTHDQGEAFALADRVVVMRGRRIAQEGSPLDVWQRPASAFVARFLGFDNVTPATVTGRAAATAWGKVPVPEGSPQGEADLLVRPAGVLIGAPEDGLRCTVGVRTFRGNHVTVRLTPENAPVLEAECALRDTPDEGAVVGVRFDAAETVVLAGE
;
A
#
# COMPACT_ATOMS: atom_id res chain seq x y z
N MET A 1 -29.07 3.27 2.92
CA MET A 1 -27.99 2.29 2.76
C MET A 1 -27.88 1.97 1.27
N LEU A 2 -26.68 1.96 0.73
CA LEU A 2 -26.39 1.62 -0.66
C LEU A 2 -25.53 0.35 -0.68
N ASP A 3 -25.81 -0.56 -1.59
CA ASP A 3 -25.07 -1.80 -1.78
C ASP A 3 -24.49 -1.79 -3.19
N GLU A 4 -23.18 -1.78 -3.32
CA GLU A 4 -22.42 -1.67 -4.57
C GLU A 4 -22.96 -0.62 -5.57
N PRO A 5 -23.11 0.65 -5.13
CA PRO A 5 -23.87 1.64 -5.90
C PRO A 5 -23.33 1.93 -7.29
N LEU A 6 -22.04 1.69 -7.54
CA LEU A 6 -21.36 1.99 -8.81
C LEU A 6 -20.71 0.75 -9.47
N GLY A 7 -20.91 -0.46 -8.90
CA GLY A 7 -20.19 -1.68 -9.28
C GLY A 7 -20.36 -2.13 -10.74
N GLN A 8 -21.41 -1.71 -11.43
CA GLN A 8 -21.70 -2.12 -12.82
C GLN A 8 -21.34 -1.06 -13.88
N LEU A 9 -20.74 0.07 -13.47
CA LEU A 9 -20.43 1.16 -14.38
C LEU A 9 -19.03 1.05 -14.97
N ASP A 10 -18.86 1.57 -16.18
CA ASP A 10 -17.53 1.78 -16.74
C ASP A 10 -16.71 2.78 -15.89
N ARG A 11 -15.39 2.73 -16.03
CA ARG A 11 -14.47 3.50 -15.20
C ARG A 11 -14.71 5.01 -15.28
N SER A 12 -14.92 5.56 -16.48
CA SER A 12 -15.03 6.99 -16.67
C SER A 12 -16.33 7.55 -16.10
N LEU A 13 -17.42 6.83 -16.24
CA LEU A 13 -18.71 7.16 -15.67
C LEU A 13 -18.67 7.06 -14.14
N ARG A 14 -18.04 6.01 -13.62
CA ARG A 14 -17.85 5.80 -12.17
C ARG A 14 -17.10 6.96 -11.54
N GLU A 15 -15.94 7.37 -12.08
CA GLU A 15 -15.13 8.48 -11.56
C GLU A 15 -15.93 9.80 -11.49
N ARG A 16 -16.77 10.08 -12.47
CA ARG A 16 -17.63 11.27 -12.46
C ARG A 16 -18.76 11.17 -11.45
N LEU A 17 -19.47 10.03 -11.40
CA LEU A 17 -20.60 9.84 -10.50
C LEU A 17 -20.17 9.82 -9.03
N VAL A 18 -18.99 9.33 -8.70
CA VAL A 18 -18.42 9.41 -7.34
C VAL A 18 -18.37 10.86 -6.86
N ILE A 19 -17.88 11.78 -7.70
CA ILE A 19 -17.78 13.21 -7.35
C ILE A 19 -19.18 13.83 -7.18
N GLU A 20 -20.09 13.55 -8.10
CA GLU A 20 -21.46 14.06 -8.07
C GLU A 20 -22.22 13.55 -6.84
N LEU A 21 -22.11 12.25 -6.52
CA LEU A 21 -22.74 11.67 -5.34
C LEU A 21 -22.16 12.24 -4.04
N ARG A 22 -20.84 12.42 -3.96
CA ARG A 22 -20.21 13.04 -2.78
C ARG A 22 -20.76 14.45 -2.55
N THR A 23 -20.85 15.27 -3.59
CA THR A 23 -21.40 16.62 -3.53
C THR A 23 -22.87 16.59 -3.08
N LEU A 24 -23.68 15.73 -3.69
CA LEU A 24 -25.09 15.58 -3.33
C LEU A 24 -25.28 15.16 -1.87
N PHE A 25 -24.50 14.20 -1.36
CA PHE A 25 -24.60 13.76 0.04
C PHE A 25 -24.24 14.88 1.01
N GLN A 26 -23.23 15.69 0.68
CA GLN A 26 -22.84 16.86 1.46
C GLN A 26 -23.93 17.94 1.47
N GLU A 27 -24.54 18.26 0.33
CA GLU A 27 -25.62 19.24 0.20
C GLU A 27 -26.87 18.81 0.96
N LEU A 28 -27.20 17.53 0.94
CA LEU A 28 -28.36 16.97 1.64
C LEU A 28 -28.15 16.85 3.17
N GLY A 29 -26.90 16.89 3.65
CA GLY A 29 -26.55 16.70 5.05
C GLY A 29 -26.97 15.34 5.60
N THR A 30 -27.10 14.32 4.73
CA THR A 30 -27.65 13.01 5.07
C THR A 30 -26.55 12.02 5.35
N THR A 31 -26.66 11.25 6.43
CA THR A 31 -25.77 10.12 6.70
C THR A 31 -26.05 8.97 5.73
N VAL A 32 -25.04 8.60 4.95
CA VAL A 32 -25.12 7.50 3.98
C VAL A 32 -24.19 6.36 4.43
N LEU A 33 -24.70 5.14 4.44
CA LEU A 33 -23.91 3.92 4.58
C LEU A 33 -23.86 3.22 3.23
N ALA A 34 -22.64 3.11 2.65
CA ALA A 34 -22.38 2.36 1.44
C ALA A 34 -21.55 1.12 1.73
N VAL A 35 -21.84 0.02 1.06
CA VAL A 35 -21.04 -1.21 1.07
C VAL A 35 -20.51 -1.40 -0.35
N THR A 36 -19.21 -1.55 -0.49
CA THR A 36 -18.54 -1.77 -1.78
C THR A 36 -17.30 -2.64 -1.60
N HIS A 37 -16.90 -3.34 -2.64
CA HIS A 37 -15.60 -4.02 -2.72
C HIS A 37 -14.55 -3.19 -3.49
N ASP A 38 -14.94 -2.06 -4.07
CA ASP A 38 -14.05 -1.12 -4.76
C ASP A 38 -13.46 -0.11 -3.77
N GLN A 39 -12.16 -0.22 -3.52
CA GLN A 39 -11.45 0.66 -2.57
C GLN A 39 -11.40 2.10 -3.07
N GLY A 40 -11.25 2.31 -4.39
CA GLY A 40 -11.24 3.64 -5.00
C GLY A 40 -12.56 4.36 -4.79
N GLU A 41 -13.68 3.64 -4.95
CA GLU A 41 -15.03 4.14 -4.66
C GLU A 41 -15.16 4.52 -3.16
N ALA A 42 -14.80 3.59 -2.27
CA ALA A 42 -14.88 3.82 -0.82
C ALA A 42 -14.06 5.05 -0.41
N PHE A 43 -12.83 5.18 -0.89
CA PHE A 43 -11.93 6.28 -0.53
C PHE A 43 -12.36 7.63 -1.11
N ALA A 44 -13.00 7.64 -2.28
CA ALA A 44 -13.44 8.87 -2.92
C ALA A 44 -14.79 9.38 -2.37
N LEU A 45 -15.70 8.46 -1.97
CA LEU A 45 -17.04 8.82 -1.49
C LEU A 45 -17.10 9.11 0.00
N ALA A 46 -16.39 8.33 0.83
CA ALA A 46 -16.62 8.29 2.25
C ALA A 46 -15.81 9.33 3.04
N ASP A 47 -16.39 9.85 4.12
CA ASP A 47 -15.65 10.60 5.15
C ASP A 47 -15.04 9.64 6.20
N ARG A 48 -15.63 8.44 6.35
CA ARG A 48 -15.12 7.35 7.19
C ARG A 48 -15.23 6.02 6.45
N VAL A 49 -14.19 5.23 6.53
CA VAL A 49 -14.11 3.88 5.96
C VAL A 49 -14.03 2.86 7.08
N VAL A 50 -14.72 1.73 6.90
CA VAL A 50 -14.67 0.58 7.80
C VAL A 50 -14.19 -0.63 7.00
N VAL A 51 -13.01 -1.14 7.32
CA VAL A 51 -12.48 -2.39 6.76
C VAL A 51 -12.94 -3.55 7.63
N MET A 52 -13.54 -4.56 7.02
CA MET A 52 -14.09 -5.72 7.73
C MET A 52 -13.32 -7.00 7.39
N ARG A 53 -13.12 -7.87 8.40
CA ARG A 53 -12.58 -9.23 8.27
C ARG A 53 -13.38 -10.19 9.14
N GLY A 54 -13.92 -11.25 8.56
CA GLY A 54 -14.60 -12.31 9.32
C GLY A 54 -15.70 -11.80 10.23
N ARG A 55 -16.56 -10.87 9.76
CA ARG A 55 -17.67 -10.25 10.52
C ARG A 55 -17.21 -9.33 11.67
N ARG A 56 -15.95 -8.94 11.70
CA ARG A 56 -15.38 -7.98 12.67
C ARG A 56 -14.82 -6.78 11.96
N ILE A 57 -14.80 -5.64 12.62
CA ILE A 57 -14.11 -4.45 12.15
C ILE A 57 -12.61 -4.69 12.35
N ALA A 58 -11.84 -4.68 11.24
CA ALA A 58 -10.40 -4.76 11.26
C ALA A 58 -9.75 -3.38 11.46
N GLN A 59 -10.33 -2.35 10.84
CA GLN A 59 -9.93 -0.95 11.01
C GLN A 59 -11.08 -0.04 10.62
N GLU A 60 -11.15 1.14 11.26
CA GLU A 60 -11.99 2.24 10.85
C GLU A 60 -11.22 3.56 10.93
N GLY A 61 -11.57 4.53 10.10
CA GLY A 61 -10.92 5.85 10.09
C GLY A 61 -11.29 6.66 8.87
N SER A 62 -10.64 7.82 8.70
CA SER A 62 -10.71 8.53 7.43
C SER A 62 -10.03 7.70 6.32
N PRO A 63 -10.39 7.86 5.04
CA PRO A 63 -9.69 7.23 3.92
C PRO A 63 -8.18 7.40 4.01
N LEU A 64 -7.72 8.61 4.30
CA LEU A 64 -6.31 8.94 4.42
C LEU A 64 -5.63 8.20 5.58
N ASP A 65 -6.26 8.14 6.76
CA ASP A 65 -5.71 7.42 7.90
C ASP A 65 -5.58 5.92 7.64
N VAL A 66 -6.63 5.31 7.06
CA VAL A 66 -6.62 3.88 6.73
C VAL A 66 -5.53 3.55 5.70
N TRP A 67 -5.35 4.41 4.69
CA TRP A 67 -4.31 4.26 3.68
C TRP A 67 -2.90 4.47 4.24
N GLN A 68 -2.69 5.55 5.01
CA GLN A 68 -1.37 5.90 5.52
C GLN A 68 -0.91 5.03 6.68
N ARG A 69 -1.84 4.58 7.51
CA ARG A 69 -1.58 3.83 8.74
C ARG A 69 -2.45 2.59 8.83
N PRO A 70 -2.25 1.59 7.95
CA PRO A 70 -2.94 0.31 8.07
C PRO A 70 -2.64 -0.31 9.44
N ALA A 71 -3.69 -0.78 10.12
CA ALA A 71 -3.57 -1.25 11.50
C ALA A 71 -2.90 -2.64 11.60
N SER A 72 -2.89 -3.42 10.53
CA SER A 72 -2.34 -4.78 10.53
C SER A 72 -1.88 -5.20 9.12
N ALA A 73 -1.14 -6.30 9.06
CA ALA A 73 -0.73 -6.94 7.80
C ALA A 73 -1.95 -7.30 6.92
N PHE A 74 -3.06 -7.70 7.54
CA PHE A 74 -4.31 -7.95 6.81
C PHE A 74 -4.80 -6.69 6.11
N VAL A 75 -4.90 -5.57 6.83
CA VAL A 75 -5.39 -4.31 6.24
C VAL A 75 -4.44 -3.82 5.15
N ALA A 76 -3.12 -3.89 5.37
CA ALA A 76 -2.13 -3.52 4.37
C ALA A 76 -2.31 -4.32 3.07
N ARG A 77 -2.43 -5.65 3.17
CA ARG A 77 -2.67 -6.52 2.00
C ARG A 77 -4.04 -6.29 1.37
N PHE A 78 -5.07 -6.05 2.17
CA PHE A 78 -6.40 -5.69 1.68
C PHE A 78 -6.36 -4.40 0.84
N LEU A 79 -5.49 -3.44 1.20
CA LEU A 79 -5.24 -2.22 0.43
C LEU A 79 -4.35 -2.42 -0.81
N GLY A 80 -3.89 -3.66 -1.07
CA GLY A 80 -3.06 -3.98 -2.23
C GLY A 80 -1.56 -3.77 -2.00
N PHE A 81 -1.10 -3.65 -0.75
CA PHE A 81 0.32 -3.59 -0.43
C PHE A 81 0.87 -5.00 -0.19
N ASP A 82 1.71 -5.48 -1.10
CA ASP A 82 2.29 -6.83 -1.03
C ASP A 82 3.64 -6.89 -0.30
N ASN A 83 4.37 -5.77 -0.21
CA ASN A 83 5.64 -5.72 0.52
C ASN A 83 5.44 -5.72 2.04
N VAL A 84 4.89 -6.78 2.58
CA VAL A 84 4.65 -6.97 4.02
C VAL A 84 5.39 -8.19 4.51
N THR A 85 6.26 -8.03 5.53
CA THR A 85 7.11 -9.10 6.08
C THR A 85 7.18 -9.00 7.60
N PRO A 86 7.34 -10.14 8.31
CA PRO A 86 7.71 -10.13 9.73
C PRO A 86 9.01 -9.37 9.96
N ALA A 87 9.09 -8.68 11.09
CA ALA A 87 10.24 -7.85 11.46
C ALA A 87 10.45 -7.79 12.97
N THR A 88 11.71 -7.56 13.36
CA THR A 88 12.06 -7.19 14.74
C THR A 88 12.60 -5.76 14.72
N VAL A 89 11.87 -4.82 15.33
CA VAL A 89 12.21 -3.39 15.34
C VAL A 89 13.11 -3.08 16.53
N THR A 90 14.26 -2.47 16.26
CA THR A 90 15.21 -1.99 17.27
C THR A 90 15.73 -0.61 16.88
N GLY A 91 15.43 0.38 17.71
CA GLY A 91 15.79 1.78 17.44
C GLY A 91 15.09 2.30 16.17
N ARG A 92 15.88 2.69 15.18
CA ARG A 92 15.41 3.23 13.89
C ARG A 92 15.54 2.25 12.74
N ALA A 93 15.57 0.95 13.03
CA ALA A 93 15.68 -0.10 12.02
C ALA A 93 14.89 -1.34 12.39
N ALA A 94 14.39 -2.03 11.39
CA ALA A 94 13.73 -3.33 11.46
C ALA A 94 14.63 -4.40 10.81
N ALA A 95 14.90 -5.49 11.52
CA ALA A 95 15.51 -6.70 10.96
C ALA A 95 14.41 -7.51 10.27
N THR A 96 14.57 -7.77 8.99
CA THR A 96 13.60 -8.45 8.13
C THR A 96 14.27 -9.49 7.25
N ALA A 97 13.47 -10.26 6.48
CA ALA A 97 14.00 -11.14 5.45
C ALA A 97 14.75 -10.38 4.33
N TRP A 98 14.46 -9.09 4.13
CA TRP A 98 15.18 -8.22 3.19
C TRP A 98 16.46 -7.59 3.78
N GLY A 99 16.84 -7.99 4.99
CA GLY A 99 17.91 -7.38 5.76
C GLY A 99 17.42 -6.25 6.65
N LYS A 100 18.27 -5.26 6.87
CA LYS A 100 17.99 -4.13 7.76
C LYS A 100 17.27 -3.01 7.01
N VAL A 101 16.00 -2.79 7.36
CA VAL A 101 15.14 -1.75 6.77
C VAL A 101 15.02 -0.58 7.76
N PRO A 102 15.25 0.67 7.33
CA PRO A 102 15.06 1.83 8.20
C PRO A 102 13.56 2.04 8.48
N VAL A 103 13.25 2.48 9.70
CA VAL A 103 11.87 2.81 10.10
C VAL A 103 11.81 4.25 10.65
N PRO A 104 10.64 4.90 10.61
CA PRO A 104 10.47 6.24 11.17
C PRO A 104 10.85 6.31 12.66
N GLU A 105 11.27 7.49 13.11
CA GLU A 105 11.50 7.75 14.52
C GLU A 105 10.21 7.59 15.33
N GLY A 106 10.30 6.98 16.52
CA GLY A 106 9.14 6.71 17.36
C GLY A 106 8.33 5.46 16.96
N SER A 107 8.80 4.66 15.98
CA SER A 107 8.16 3.39 15.63
C SER A 107 8.09 2.42 16.83
N PRO A 108 7.01 1.63 16.96
CA PRO A 108 6.90 0.58 17.96
C PRO A 108 8.11 -0.37 17.92
N GLN A 109 8.60 -0.80 19.08
CA GLN A 109 9.75 -1.69 19.21
C GLN A 109 9.34 -3.14 19.42
N GLY A 110 10.20 -4.09 19.04
CA GLY A 110 9.98 -5.53 19.21
C GLY A 110 9.46 -6.22 17.95
N GLU A 111 8.81 -7.37 18.14
CA GLU A 111 8.24 -8.17 17.05
C GLU A 111 7.01 -7.46 16.45
N ALA A 112 6.97 -7.35 15.13
CA ALA A 112 5.92 -6.68 14.38
C ALA A 112 5.90 -7.18 12.93
N ASP A 113 4.90 -6.80 12.15
CA ASP A 113 4.99 -6.82 10.70
C ASP A 113 5.48 -5.46 10.17
N LEU A 114 6.24 -5.47 9.10
CA LEU A 114 6.71 -4.26 8.42
C LEU A 114 6.10 -4.19 7.02
N LEU A 115 5.44 -3.08 6.73
CA LEU A 115 5.06 -2.68 5.37
C LEU A 115 6.14 -1.75 4.82
N VAL A 116 6.62 -2.01 3.60
CA VAL A 116 7.38 -1.07 2.77
C VAL A 116 6.53 -0.75 1.55
N ARG A 117 6.12 0.51 1.40
CA ARG A 117 5.36 0.88 0.19
C ARG A 117 6.23 0.75 -1.06
N PRO A 118 5.65 0.40 -2.22
CA PRO A 118 6.42 0.28 -3.47
C PRO A 118 7.22 1.54 -3.84
N ALA A 119 6.71 2.72 -3.52
CA ALA A 119 7.41 4.00 -3.71
C ALA A 119 8.65 4.16 -2.82
N GLY A 120 8.71 3.45 -1.70
CA GLY A 120 9.86 3.44 -0.78
C GLY A 120 10.92 2.39 -1.10
N VAL A 121 10.72 1.59 -2.14
CA VAL A 121 11.72 0.63 -2.64
C VAL A 121 12.59 1.33 -3.69
N LEU A 122 13.74 1.83 -3.26
CA LEU A 122 14.65 2.64 -4.06
C LEU A 122 15.62 1.74 -4.82
N ILE A 123 15.56 1.77 -6.15
CA ILE A 123 16.44 1.01 -7.04
C ILE A 123 17.70 1.81 -7.33
N GLY A 124 18.86 1.17 -7.21
CA GLY A 124 20.18 1.74 -7.45
C GLY A 124 21.14 0.77 -8.11
N ALA A 125 22.44 1.08 -8.03
CA ALA A 125 23.48 0.23 -8.57
C ALA A 125 23.54 -1.13 -7.82
N PRO A 126 23.99 -2.23 -8.46
CA PRO A 126 24.01 -3.57 -7.88
C PRO A 126 24.73 -3.72 -6.52
N GLU A 127 25.64 -2.79 -6.22
CA GLU A 127 26.38 -2.69 -4.96
C GLU A 127 25.63 -1.95 -3.84
N ASP A 128 24.50 -1.31 -4.16
CA ASP A 128 23.70 -0.49 -3.25
C ASP A 128 22.63 -1.30 -2.49
N GLY A 129 23.01 -1.98 -1.43
CA GLY A 129 22.06 -2.64 -0.53
C GLY A 129 21.66 -4.05 -0.93
N LEU A 130 20.34 -4.37 -0.93
CA LEU A 130 19.83 -5.71 -1.23
C LEU A 130 19.92 -6.00 -2.73
N ARG A 131 20.70 -6.99 -3.12
CA ARG A 131 20.83 -7.40 -4.51
C ARG A 131 19.59 -8.12 -5.02
N CYS A 132 19.01 -7.64 -6.11
CA CYS A 132 17.81 -8.19 -6.71
C CYS A 132 17.95 -8.36 -8.22
N THR A 133 17.22 -9.32 -8.80
CA THR A 133 17.01 -9.43 -10.24
C THR A 133 15.67 -8.79 -10.59
N VAL A 134 15.68 -7.94 -11.62
CA VAL A 134 14.48 -7.29 -12.15
C VAL A 134 13.63 -8.32 -12.89
N GLY A 135 12.39 -8.50 -12.43
CA GLY A 135 11.40 -9.34 -13.08
C GLY A 135 10.43 -8.54 -13.95
N VAL A 136 9.15 -8.93 -13.90
CA VAL A 136 8.08 -8.31 -14.69
C VAL A 136 7.93 -6.83 -14.37
N ARG A 137 7.75 -6.04 -15.44
CA ARG A 137 7.46 -4.60 -15.39
C ARG A 137 6.03 -4.36 -15.86
N THR A 138 5.25 -3.66 -15.08
CA THR A 138 3.85 -3.35 -15.41
C THR A 138 3.63 -1.86 -15.47
N PHE A 139 3.33 -1.34 -16.65
CA PHE A 139 3.01 0.07 -16.85
C PHE A 139 1.62 0.39 -16.27
N ARG A 140 1.52 1.40 -15.42
CA ARG A 140 0.31 1.82 -14.72
C ARG A 140 -0.22 3.20 -15.17
N GLY A 141 0.31 3.73 -16.28
CA GLY A 141 -0.07 5.04 -16.82
C GLY A 141 0.92 6.14 -16.41
N ASN A 142 1.04 6.44 -15.15
CA ASN A 142 1.94 7.48 -14.63
C ASN A 142 3.23 6.93 -14.00
N HIS A 143 3.28 5.64 -13.69
CA HIS A 143 4.44 4.93 -13.14
C HIS A 143 4.55 3.51 -13.69
N VAL A 144 5.64 2.84 -13.38
CA VAL A 144 5.87 1.42 -13.65
C VAL A 144 6.04 0.68 -12.33
N THR A 145 5.25 -0.36 -12.10
CA THR A 145 5.48 -1.32 -11.03
C THR A 145 6.49 -2.34 -11.51
N VAL A 146 7.57 -2.51 -10.76
CA VAL A 146 8.66 -3.43 -11.05
C VAL A 146 8.71 -4.52 -9.98
N ARG A 147 8.69 -5.78 -10.40
CA ARG A 147 8.86 -6.92 -9.51
C ARG A 147 10.34 -7.22 -9.36
N LEU A 148 10.84 -7.25 -8.13
CA LEU A 148 12.23 -7.48 -7.78
C LEU A 148 12.37 -8.77 -7.01
N THR A 149 13.29 -9.64 -7.46
CA THR A 149 13.52 -10.96 -6.86
C THR A 149 14.90 -10.98 -6.20
N PRO A 150 14.97 -10.89 -4.86
CA PRO A 150 16.21 -11.15 -4.12
C PRO A 150 16.59 -12.62 -4.15
N GLU A 151 17.88 -12.97 -3.96
CA GLU A 151 18.33 -14.36 -3.98
C GLU A 151 17.74 -15.22 -2.84
N ASN A 152 17.62 -14.66 -1.64
CA ASN A 152 17.24 -15.41 -0.42
C ASN A 152 16.17 -14.69 0.41
N ALA A 153 15.29 -13.88 -0.22
CA ALA A 153 14.25 -13.13 0.47
C ALA A 153 12.96 -13.09 -0.36
N PRO A 154 11.82 -12.74 0.25
CA PRO A 154 10.57 -12.57 -0.48
C PRO A 154 10.70 -11.53 -1.60
N VAL A 155 9.94 -11.75 -2.65
CA VAL A 155 9.81 -10.81 -3.77
C VAL A 155 9.33 -9.45 -3.26
N LEU A 156 9.84 -8.38 -3.88
CA LEU A 156 9.48 -7.00 -3.62
C LEU A 156 8.80 -6.39 -4.86
N GLU A 157 7.93 -5.44 -4.63
CA GLU A 157 7.44 -4.53 -5.66
C GLU A 157 8.01 -3.13 -5.44
N ALA A 158 8.51 -2.52 -6.51
CA ALA A 158 8.95 -1.13 -6.53
C ALA A 158 8.09 -0.30 -7.48
N GLU A 159 7.90 0.96 -7.17
CA GLU A 159 7.29 1.94 -8.07
C GLU A 159 8.37 2.87 -8.62
N CYS A 160 8.47 2.94 -9.95
CA CYS A 160 9.49 3.72 -10.65
C CYS A 160 8.86 4.70 -11.63
N ALA A 161 9.49 5.85 -11.82
CA ALA A 161 9.21 6.68 -12.98
C ALA A 161 9.59 5.94 -14.27
N LEU A 162 8.84 6.18 -15.35
CA LEU A 162 9.05 5.47 -16.63
C LEU A 162 10.50 5.57 -17.14
N ARG A 163 11.12 6.74 -16.99
CA ARG A 163 12.52 6.99 -17.45
C ARG A 163 13.59 6.28 -16.61
N ASP A 164 13.26 5.92 -15.35
CA ASP A 164 14.18 5.36 -14.37
C ASP A 164 13.95 3.85 -14.17
N THR A 165 13.09 3.25 -15.01
CA THR A 165 12.73 1.83 -14.92
C THR A 165 13.86 0.97 -15.49
N PRO A 166 14.47 0.05 -14.69
CA PRO A 166 15.51 -0.85 -15.17
C PRO A 166 14.96 -1.91 -16.11
N ASP A 167 15.82 -2.50 -16.96
CA ASP A 167 15.41 -3.57 -17.86
C ASP A 167 15.16 -4.90 -17.14
N GLU A 168 14.25 -5.71 -17.68
CA GLU A 168 13.99 -7.07 -17.18
C GLU A 168 15.25 -7.93 -17.28
N GLY A 169 15.53 -8.71 -16.24
CA GLY A 169 16.74 -9.50 -16.11
C GLY A 169 17.96 -8.72 -15.60
N ALA A 170 17.91 -7.39 -15.52
CA ALA A 170 18.99 -6.61 -14.94
C ALA A 170 19.18 -6.94 -13.45
N VAL A 171 20.42 -6.85 -12.98
CA VAL A 171 20.74 -6.94 -11.55
C VAL A 171 20.86 -5.54 -10.99
N VAL A 172 20.16 -5.28 -9.90
CA VAL A 172 20.06 -3.97 -9.23
C VAL A 172 20.31 -4.11 -7.73
N GLY A 173 20.68 -3.02 -7.09
CA GLY A 173 20.68 -2.90 -5.63
C GLY A 173 19.41 -2.19 -5.15
N VAL A 174 18.91 -2.57 -3.98
CA VAL A 174 17.71 -2.00 -3.39
C VAL A 174 18.01 -1.41 -2.02
N ARG A 175 17.57 -0.17 -1.82
CA ARG A 175 17.51 0.50 -0.52
C ARG A 175 16.08 0.84 -0.18
N PHE A 176 15.82 1.15 1.09
CA PHE A 176 14.48 1.44 1.58
C PHE A 176 14.42 2.85 2.16
N ASP A 177 13.34 3.58 1.84
CA ASP A 177 13.07 4.89 2.44
C ASP A 177 12.25 4.69 3.73
N ALA A 178 12.79 5.22 4.84
CA ALA A 178 12.11 5.17 6.13
C ALA A 178 10.74 5.87 6.12
N ALA A 179 10.57 6.92 5.32
CA ALA A 179 9.30 7.65 5.23
C ALA A 179 8.17 6.80 4.61
N GLU A 180 8.52 5.80 3.81
CA GLU A 180 7.59 4.90 3.14
C GLU A 180 7.47 3.54 3.83
N THR A 181 7.98 3.41 5.07
CA THR A 181 7.82 2.21 5.88
C THR A 181 6.80 2.43 7.00
N VAL A 182 6.03 1.39 7.31
CA VAL A 182 5.04 1.39 8.40
C VAL A 182 5.23 0.14 9.24
N VAL A 183 5.47 0.32 10.54
CA VAL A 183 5.46 -0.78 11.51
C VAL A 183 4.00 -1.07 11.86
N LEU A 184 3.55 -2.26 11.54
CA LEU A 184 2.17 -2.71 11.74
C LEU A 184 2.07 -3.38 13.11
N ALA A 185 0.95 -3.19 13.80
CA ALA A 185 0.68 -3.95 15.02
C ALA A 185 0.62 -5.45 14.69
N GLY A 186 1.27 -6.29 15.50
CA GLY A 186 1.12 -7.74 15.41
C GLY A 186 -0.36 -8.14 15.60
N GLU A 187 -0.80 -9.14 14.84
CA GLU A 187 -2.15 -9.73 15.01
C GLU A 187 -2.27 -10.53 16.31
#